data_b634f77c00c066911ec2116cb8f0a9f4
#
_entry.id   b634f77c00c066911ec2116cb8f0a9f4
#
_cell.length_a   1.000
_cell.length_b   1.000
_cell.length_c   1.000
_cell.angle_alpha   90.00
_cell.angle_beta   90.00
_cell.angle_gamma   90.00
#
_symmetry.space_group_name_H-M   'P 1'
#
loop_
_entity.id
_entity.type
_entity.pdbx_description
1 polymer ?
#
loop_
_entity_poly.entity_id
_entity_poly.type
_entity_poly.pdbx_seq_one_letter_code
_entity_poly.pdbx_strand_id
1 'polypeptide(L)'
;MKKIKINMLSSADKVAGQGVGSAYLEQVSLVKENLSDLFDVKINGGIKYDIMHHHTVDPINYIKMKLTKGVNIAYVHFLPDTLDGSIKLPKMFFGIFKKYVTKFYKSADYLVVVNPIFKKDLVKYGIDENKIFYIPNYVSKEKFYKKTENEIIKIKEKYNIPKDKFVVLGVGQVQTRKGVKDFAKVALENPDLHFVWCGGFSFGKITDGYEELKKLWDNPPKNVQFLGIIP
;
A
#
# COMPACT_ATOMS: atom_id res chain seq x y z
N MET A 1 5.23 -28.22 21.01
CA MET A 1 4.52 -27.10 21.69
C MET A 1 3.22 -26.79 20.96
N LYS A 2 2.18 -26.31 21.66
CA LYS A 2 0.95 -25.85 21.00
C LYS A 2 1.25 -24.56 20.21
N LYS A 3 0.92 -24.54 18.92
CA LYS A 3 1.13 -23.35 18.08
C LYS A 3 0.22 -22.19 18.52
N ILE A 4 0.73 -20.97 18.42
CA ILE A 4 -0.02 -19.74 18.65
C ILE A 4 -0.92 -19.50 17.45
N LYS A 5 -2.20 -19.32 17.67
CA LYS A 5 -3.17 -19.04 16.61
C LYS A 5 -3.18 -17.56 16.27
N ILE A 6 -2.76 -17.21 15.05
CA ILE A 6 -2.77 -15.82 14.57
C ILE A 6 -3.78 -15.65 13.43
N ASN A 7 -4.63 -14.63 13.53
CA ASN A 7 -5.55 -14.23 12.47
C ASN A 7 -5.06 -12.94 11.81
N MET A 8 -4.62 -13.04 10.57
CA MET A 8 -4.16 -11.89 9.79
C MET A 8 -5.33 -11.32 8.97
N LEU A 9 -5.73 -10.09 9.29
CA LEU A 9 -6.95 -9.45 8.80
C LEU A 9 -6.63 -8.31 7.83
N SER A 10 -7.16 -8.37 6.63
CA SER A 10 -7.04 -7.33 5.62
C SER A 10 -8.18 -7.40 4.59
N SER A 11 -8.57 -6.26 4.06
CA SER A 11 -9.41 -6.14 2.86
C SER A 11 -8.62 -5.55 1.68
N ALA A 12 -7.34 -5.23 1.86
CA ALA A 12 -6.52 -4.54 0.86
C ALA A 12 -6.14 -5.45 -0.33
N ASP A 13 -6.20 -6.77 -0.17
CA ASP A 13 -6.00 -7.76 -1.22
C ASP A 13 -7.09 -7.73 -2.31
N LYS A 14 -8.24 -7.11 -2.00
CA LYS A 14 -9.37 -6.95 -2.93
C LYS A 14 -9.24 -5.75 -3.88
N VAL A 15 -8.25 -4.88 -3.65
CA VAL A 15 -8.06 -3.66 -4.45
C VAL A 15 -6.71 -3.73 -5.15
N ALA A 16 -6.76 -3.91 -6.48
CA ALA A 16 -5.56 -3.98 -7.31
C ALA A 16 -4.74 -2.67 -7.26
N GLY A 17 -3.40 -2.80 -7.31
CA GLY A 17 -2.49 -1.66 -7.36
C GLY A 17 -2.31 -0.90 -6.04
N GLN A 18 -2.72 -1.49 -4.90
CA GLN A 18 -2.46 -0.94 -3.58
C GLN A 18 -1.24 -1.57 -2.91
N GLY A 19 -0.28 -0.74 -2.49
CA GLY A 19 0.92 -1.20 -1.78
C GLY A 19 0.62 -1.90 -0.44
N VAL A 20 -0.50 -1.53 0.22
CA VAL A 20 -0.94 -2.20 1.47
C VAL A 20 -1.27 -3.66 1.23
N GLY A 21 -1.95 -3.98 0.11
CA GLY A 21 -2.29 -5.35 -0.26
C GLY A 21 -1.04 -6.19 -0.50
N SER A 22 -0.08 -5.69 -1.26
CA SER A 22 1.18 -6.37 -1.52
C SER A 22 1.98 -6.60 -0.23
N ALA A 23 2.12 -5.58 0.62
CA ALA A 23 2.82 -5.69 1.90
C ALA A 23 2.16 -6.71 2.84
N TYR A 24 0.82 -6.76 2.86
CA TYR A 24 0.07 -7.75 3.61
C TYR A 24 0.34 -9.18 3.13
N LEU A 25 0.24 -9.42 1.81
CA LEU A 25 0.45 -10.75 1.24
C LEU A 25 1.89 -11.24 1.44
N GLU A 26 2.89 -10.37 1.26
CA GLU A 26 4.29 -10.70 1.55
C GLU A 26 4.49 -11.07 3.02
N GLN A 27 3.88 -10.34 3.95
CA GLN A 27 4.00 -10.66 5.37
C GLN A 27 3.28 -11.97 5.74
N VAL A 28 2.11 -12.24 5.17
CA VAL A 28 1.41 -13.54 5.35
C VAL A 28 2.28 -14.69 4.87
N SER A 29 2.88 -14.57 3.66
CA SER A 29 3.78 -15.58 3.11
C SER A 29 4.97 -15.79 4.03
N LEU A 30 5.64 -14.71 4.45
CA LEU A 30 6.81 -14.76 5.32
C LEU A 30 6.54 -15.50 6.64
N VAL A 31 5.43 -15.21 7.30
CA VAL A 31 5.06 -15.84 8.56
C VAL A 31 4.70 -17.32 8.35
N LYS A 32 3.96 -17.66 7.28
CA LYS A 32 3.58 -19.03 6.96
C LYS A 32 4.79 -19.91 6.59
N GLU A 33 5.73 -19.37 5.84
CA GLU A 33 6.88 -20.11 5.33
C GLU A 33 7.97 -20.27 6.39
N ASN A 34 8.23 -19.22 7.17
CA ASN A 34 9.39 -19.21 8.06
C ASN A 34 9.04 -19.42 9.55
N LEU A 35 7.78 -19.28 9.94
CA LEU A 35 7.35 -19.37 11.33
C LEU A 35 6.21 -20.39 11.52
N SER A 36 6.07 -21.34 10.59
CA SER A 36 5.02 -22.36 10.63
C SER A 36 5.08 -23.25 11.87
N ASP A 37 6.26 -23.43 12.47
CA ASP A 37 6.42 -24.22 13.70
C ASP A 37 5.88 -23.49 14.94
N LEU A 38 5.86 -22.16 14.91
CA LEU A 38 5.40 -21.32 16.03
C LEU A 38 3.94 -20.91 15.88
N PHE A 39 3.50 -20.61 14.65
CA PHE A 39 2.18 -20.03 14.38
C PHE A 39 1.29 -20.93 13.53
N ASP A 40 0.01 -20.97 13.90
CA ASP A 40 -1.11 -21.42 13.06
C ASP A 40 -1.79 -20.18 12.47
N VAL A 41 -1.52 -19.90 11.18
CA VAL A 41 -1.92 -18.66 10.50
C VAL A 41 -3.24 -18.84 9.79
N LYS A 42 -4.25 -18.05 10.18
CA LYS A 42 -5.53 -17.89 9.48
C LYS A 42 -5.63 -16.52 8.84
N ILE A 43 -6.30 -16.45 7.70
CA ILE A 43 -6.59 -15.20 6.97
C ILE A 43 -8.07 -14.88 7.11
N ASN A 44 -8.39 -13.66 7.52
CA ASN A 44 -9.74 -13.11 7.60
C ASN A 44 -10.74 -14.00 8.37
N GLY A 45 -10.26 -14.70 9.40
CA GLY A 45 -11.07 -15.57 10.24
C GLY A 45 -11.99 -14.82 11.23
N GLY A 46 -12.54 -15.57 12.20
CA GLY A 46 -13.39 -15.04 13.28
C GLY A 46 -12.60 -14.31 14.37
N ILE A 47 -13.03 -14.49 15.64
CA ILE A 47 -12.49 -13.74 16.81
C ILE A 47 -11.77 -14.64 17.83
N LYS A 48 -11.75 -15.96 17.65
CA LYS A 48 -11.18 -16.93 18.61
C LYS A 48 -9.74 -17.29 18.25
N TYR A 49 -8.83 -16.32 18.40
CA TYR A 49 -7.39 -16.44 18.13
C TYR A 49 -6.59 -15.83 19.26
N ASP A 50 -5.34 -16.29 19.44
CA ASP A 50 -4.42 -15.75 20.43
C ASP A 50 -3.92 -14.35 20.02
N ILE A 51 -3.74 -14.12 18.70
CA ILE A 51 -3.34 -12.85 18.12
C ILE A 51 -4.28 -12.48 16.98
N MET A 52 -4.75 -11.23 16.98
CA MET A 52 -5.50 -10.58 15.90
C MET A 52 -4.62 -9.51 15.26
N HIS A 53 -4.15 -9.74 14.05
CA HIS A 53 -3.23 -8.86 13.34
C HIS A 53 -3.95 -8.08 12.23
N HIS A 54 -4.23 -6.81 12.45
CA HIS A 54 -5.05 -5.95 11.60
C HIS A 54 -4.18 -5.13 10.63
N HIS A 55 -4.31 -5.37 9.34
CA HIS A 55 -3.61 -4.62 8.28
C HIS A 55 -4.43 -3.52 7.64
N THR A 56 -5.76 -3.53 7.85
CA THR A 56 -6.69 -2.50 7.37
C THR A 56 -7.62 -2.06 8.49
N VAL A 57 -8.09 -0.81 8.40
CA VAL A 57 -8.93 -0.16 9.41
C VAL A 57 -10.44 -0.37 9.15
N ASP A 58 -10.82 -1.52 8.64
CA ASP A 58 -12.22 -1.82 8.31
C ASP A 58 -13.12 -1.82 9.55
N PRO A 59 -14.37 -1.32 9.46
CA PRO A 59 -15.31 -1.34 10.58
C PRO A 59 -15.55 -2.74 11.15
N ILE A 60 -15.62 -3.76 10.28
CA ILE A 60 -15.77 -5.15 10.73
C ILE A 60 -14.56 -5.63 11.54
N ASN A 61 -13.35 -5.22 11.16
CA ASN A 61 -12.13 -5.54 11.89
C ASN A 61 -12.09 -4.81 13.24
N TYR A 62 -12.64 -3.58 13.31
CA TYR A 62 -12.79 -2.88 14.58
C TYR A 62 -13.75 -3.60 15.54
N ILE A 63 -14.87 -4.12 15.03
CA ILE A 63 -15.80 -4.94 15.83
C ILE A 63 -15.10 -6.21 16.31
N LYS A 64 -14.39 -6.92 15.44
CA LYS A 64 -13.61 -8.11 15.82
C LYS A 64 -12.58 -7.80 16.91
N MET A 65 -11.88 -6.66 16.80
CA MET A 65 -10.92 -6.17 17.80
C MET A 65 -11.56 -5.98 19.18
N LYS A 66 -12.82 -5.51 19.24
CA LYS A 66 -13.55 -5.32 20.51
C LYS A 66 -14.12 -6.61 21.10
N LEU A 67 -14.34 -7.63 20.30
CA LEU A 67 -14.96 -8.89 20.72
C LEU A 67 -13.94 -10.00 21.02
N THR A 68 -12.72 -9.89 20.53
CA THR A 68 -11.67 -10.90 20.79
C THR A 68 -11.16 -10.81 22.23
N LYS A 69 -10.68 -11.95 22.73
CA LYS A 69 -9.90 -12.04 23.97
C LYS A 69 -8.39 -12.15 23.69
N GLY A 70 -8.00 -12.23 22.43
CA GLY A 70 -6.61 -12.29 22.01
C GLY A 70 -5.97 -10.90 21.94
N VAL A 71 -4.65 -10.88 21.79
CA VAL A 71 -3.87 -9.66 21.62
C VAL A 71 -4.15 -9.02 20.25
N ASN A 72 -4.48 -7.75 20.22
CA ASN A 72 -4.73 -7.00 19.00
C ASN A 72 -3.49 -6.21 18.57
N ILE A 73 -2.95 -6.52 17.40
CA ILE A 73 -1.84 -5.78 16.79
C ILE A 73 -2.39 -5.06 15.55
N ALA A 74 -2.23 -3.75 15.44
CA ALA A 74 -2.59 -3.01 14.25
C ALA A 74 -1.35 -2.56 13.47
N TYR A 75 -1.30 -2.92 12.19
CA TYR A 75 -0.23 -2.53 11.27
C TYR A 75 -0.58 -1.19 10.62
N VAL A 76 0.22 -0.17 10.89
CA VAL A 76 -0.03 1.21 10.47
C VAL A 76 0.62 1.46 9.12
N HIS A 77 -0.12 1.22 8.04
CA HIS A 77 0.33 1.48 6.68
C HIS A 77 0.15 2.94 6.27
N PHE A 78 -0.72 3.68 6.94
CA PHE A 78 -0.98 5.09 6.68
C PHE A 78 -1.48 5.79 7.95
N LEU A 79 -1.33 7.09 7.98
CA LEU A 79 -2.02 7.97 8.94
C LEU A 79 -3.13 8.75 8.21
N PRO A 80 -4.19 9.18 8.92
CA PRO A 80 -5.25 9.96 8.29
C PRO A 80 -4.71 11.15 7.49
N ASP A 81 -3.75 11.86 8.05
CA ASP A 81 -3.14 13.04 7.42
C ASP A 81 -2.32 12.72 6.16
N THR A 82 -1.89 11.46 5.96
CA THR A 82 -1.16 11.03 4.76
C THR A 82 -2.08 10.67 3.58
N LEU A 83 -3.40 10.73 3.75
CA LEU A 83 -4.38 10.49 2.69
C LEU A 83 -4.72 11.74 1.89
N ASP A 84 -4.26 12.90 2.33
CA ASP A 84 -4.38 14.14 1.57
C ASP A 84 -3.72 13.99 0.19
N GLY A 85 -4.40 14.46 -0.87
CA GLY A 85 -3.96 14.25 -2.25
C GLY A 85 -4.09 12.81 -2.80
N SER A 86 -4.76 11.89 -2.05
CA SER A 86 -5.04 10.53 -2.52
C SER A 86 -6.50 10.33 -2.89
N ILE A 87 -7.41 10.80 -2.03
CA ILE A 87 -8.86 10.60 -2.16
C ILE A 87 -9.54 11.95 -1.94
N LYS A 88 -10.47 12.28 -2.83
CA LYS A 88 -11.30 13.49 -2.73
C LYS A 88 -12.46 13.23 -1.77
N LEU A 89 -12.29 13.60 -0.50
CA LEU A 89 -13.35 13.55 0.53
C LEU A 89 -13.74 14.97 0.99
N PRO A 90 -15.04 15.26 1.16
CA PRO A 90 -15.46 16.50 1.82
C PRO A 90 -14.85 16.63 3.22
N LYS A 91 -14.44 17.84 3.61
CA LYS A 91 -13.73 18.10 4.89
C LYS A 91 -14.43 17.52 6.13
N MET A 92 -15.75 17.56 6.16
CA MET A 92 -16.54 17.00 7.26
C MET A 92 -16.36 15.48 7.40
N PHE A 93 -16.46 14.76 6.30
CA PHE A 93 -16.24 13.29 6.28
C PHE A 93 -14.82 12.92 6.61
N PHE A 94 -13.85 13.74 6.16
CA PHE A 94 -12.45 13.54 6.50
C PHE A 94 -12.20 13.64 8.01
N GLY A 95 -12.82 14.59 8.69
CA GLY A 95 -12.75 14.74 10.16
C GLY A 95 -13.33 13.54 10.93
N ILE A 96 -14.46 13.00 10.46
CA ILE A 96 -15.06 11.78 11.03
C ILE A 96 -14.14 10.58 10.81
N PHE A 97 -13.63 10.42 9.59
CA PHE A 97 -12.70 9.36 9.24
C PHE A 97 -11.42 9.42 10.08
N LYS A 98 -10.82 10.60 10.23
CA LYS A 98 -9.64 10.82 11.08
C LYS A 98 -9.88 10.38 12.53
N LYS A 99 -11.02 10.78 13.12
CA LYS A 99 -11.41 10.35 14.47
C LYS A 99 -11.57 8.83 14.57
N TYR A 100 -12.20 8.21 13.56
CA TYR A 100 -12.41 6.78 13.51
C TYR A 100 -11.06 6.02 13.44
N VAL A 101 -10.16 6.39 12.52
CA VAL A 101 -8.85 5.74 12.37
C VAL A 101 -8.00 5.89 13.62
N THR A 102 -7.99 7.09 14.22
CA THR A 102 -7.29 7.33 15.49
C THR A 102 -7.85 6.46 16.60
N LYS A 103 -9.20 6.32 16.69
CA LYS A 103 -9.86 5.45 17.68
C LYS A 103 -9.53 3.98 17.44
N PHE A 104 -9.46 3.54 16.17
CA PHE A 104 -9.05 2.20 15.79
C PHE A 104 -7.65 1.89 16.33
N TYR A 105 -6.65 2.74 16.02
CA TYR A 105 -5.27 2.56 16.48
C TYR A 105 -5.14 2.58 18.02
N LYS A 106 -5.85 3.48 18.70
CA LYS A 106 -5.89 3.52 20.16
C LYS A 106 -6.50 2.27 20.80
N SER A 107 -7.29 1.52 20.06
CA SER A 107 -7.95 0.32 20.55
C SER A 107 -7.12 -0.94 20.43
N ALA A 108 -6.02 -0.91 19.67
CA ALA A 108 -5.08 -2.01 19.58
C ALA A 108 -4.17 -2.05 20.82
N ASP A 109 -3.72 -3.25 21.20
CA ASP A 109 -2.77 -3.46 22.28
C ASP A 109 -1.37 -3.01 21.87
N TYR A 110 -1.00 -3.27 20.60
CA TYR A 110 0.27 -2.87 19.99
C TYR A 110 0.07 -2.34 18.59
N LEU A 111 0.98 -1.45 18.16
CA LEU A 111 1.03 -0.92 16.81
C LEU A 111 2.36 -1.27 16.16
N VAL A 112 2.30 -1.65 14.89
CA VAL A 112 3.49 -1.80 14.04
C VAL A 112 3.45 -0.71 12.98
N VAL A 113 4.48 0.13 12.90
CA VAL A 113 4.61 1.17 11.88
C VAL A 113 5.61 0.75 10.81
N VAL A 114 5.29 1.00 9.55
CA VAL A 114 6.17 0.73 8.39
C VAL A 114 7.11 1.89 8.09
N ASN A 115 6.84 3.06 8.66
CA ASN A 115 7.63 4.26 8.54
C ASN A 115 7.93 4.82 9.94
N PRO A 116 9.18 5.02 10.33
CA PRO A 116 9.54 5.49 11.67
C PRO A 116 8.97 6.88 12.02
N ILE A 117 8.70 7.72 11.00
CA ILE A 117 8.08 9.04 11.19
C ILE A 117 6.69 8.90 11.80
N PHE A 118 5.92 7.85 11.45
CA PHE A 118 4.59 7.60 11.99
C PHE A 118 4.56 7.43 13.51
N LYS A 119 5.65 6.95 14.11
CA LYS A 119 5.75 6.81 15.58
C LYS A 119 5.53 8.15 16.28
N LYS A 120 6.19 9.23 15.81
CA LYS A 120 6.04 10.56 16.37
C LYS A 120 4.60 11.09 16.27
N ASP A 121 3.94 10.85 15.14
CA ASP A 121 2.59 11.34 14.92
C ASP A 121 1.55 10.54 15.72
N LEU A 122 1.75 9.22 15.88
CA LEU A 122 0.90 8.39 16.75
C LEU A 122 1.00 8.81 18.23
N VAL A 123 2.20 9.18 18.69
CA VAL A 123 2.39 9.75 20.04
C VAL A 123 1.62 11.07 20.20
N LYS A 124 1.65 11.96 19.20
CA LYS A 124 0.82 13.19 19.19
C LYS A 124 -0.69 12.89 19.25
N TYR A 125 -1.12 11.76 18.67
CA TYR A 125 -2.51 11.29 18.81
C TYR A 125 -2.81 10.73 20.20
N GLY A 126 -1.84 10.67 21.12
CA GLY A 126 -1.98 10.17 22.49
C GLY A 126 -1.93 8.65 22.58
N ILE A 127 -1.12 8.01 21.76
CA ILE A 127 -0.79 6.58 21.86
C ILE A 127 0.54 6.45 22.60
N ASP A 128 0.61 5.52 23.55
CA ASP A 128 1.80 5.22 24.31
C ASP A 128 2.94 4.75 23.38
N GLU A 129 4.08 5.40 23.46
CA GLU A 129 5.26 5.11 22.66
C GLU A 129 5.76 3.67 22.82
N ASN A 130 5.63 3.09 24.01
CA ASN A 130 6.05 1.73 24.32
C ASN A 130 5.21 0.66 23.61
N LYS A 131 4.06 1.03 23.06
CA LYS A 131 3.18 0.15 22.26
C LYS A 131 3.46 0.21 20.77
N ILE A 132 4.41 1.06 20.32
CA ILE A 132 4.66 1.33 18.90
C ILE A 132 6.02 0.75 18.50
N PHE A 133 5.98 -0.23 17.60
CA PHE A 133 7.15 -0.93 17.06
C PHE A 133 7.35 -0.57 15.59
N TYR A 134 8.59 -0.36 15.17
CA TYR A 134 8.94 -0.14 13.78
C TYR A 134 9.36 -1.45 13.14
N ILE A 135 8.63 -1.88 12.12
CA ILE A 135 8.99 -3.02 11.26
C ILE A 135 8.76 -2.59 9.82
N PRO A 136 9.82 -2.42 9.01
CA PRO A 136 9.68 -1.99 7.62
C PRO A 136 8.97 -3.06 6.77
N ASN A 137 8.38 -2.63 5.66
CA ASN A 137 7.88 -3.57 4.67
C ASN A 137 9.04 -4.40 4.09
N TYR A 138 8.77 -5.65 3.83
CA TYR A 138 9.68 -6.59 3.21
C TYR A 138 9.40 -6.72 1.72
N VAL A 139 10.45 -6.97 0.96
CA VAL A 139 10.36 -7.30 -0.46
C VAL A 139 11.27 -8.50 -0.75
N SER A 140 10.73 -9.55 -1.35
CA SER A 140 11.48 -10.75 -1.71
C SER A 140 12.50 -10.44 -2.81
N LYS A 141 13.79 -10.75 -2.55
CA LYS A 141 14.86 -10.65 -3.56
C LYS A 141 14.74 -11.68 -4.69
N GLU A 142 13.99 -12.74 -4.48
CA GLU A 142 13.67 -13.73 -5.51
C GLU A 142 12.71 -13.18 -6.55
N LYS A 143 11.78 -12.32 -6.12
CA LYS A 143 10.81 -11.66 -7.01
C LYS A 143 11.38 -10.37 -7.61
N PHE A 144 12.13 -9.60 -6.82
CA PHE A 144 12.69 -8.30 -7.20
C PHE A 144 14.21 -8.37 -7.30
N TYR A 145 14.69 -8.73 -8.47
CA TYR A 145 16.12 -8.83 -8.79
C TYR A 145 16.45 -8.07 -10.08
N LYS A 146 17.75 -7.76 -10.26
CA LYS A 146 18.22 -7.11 -11.49
C LYS A 146 18.07 -8.07 -12.66
N LYS A 147 17.22 -7.72 -13.61
CA LYS A 147 16.98 -8.50 -14.82
C LYS A 147 18.20 -8.51 -15.73
N THR A 148 18.39 -9.61 -16.45
CA THR A 148 19.38 -9.73 -17.52
C THR A 148 18.97 -8.88 -18.73
N GLU A 149 19.92 -8.56 -19.61
CA GLU A 149 19.63 -7.80 -20.83
C GLU A 149 18.57 -8.47 -21.72
N ASN A 150 18.63 -9.79 -21.86
CA ASN A 150 17.65 -10.54 -22.63
C ASN A 150 16.24 -10.48 -22.02
N GLU A 151 16.11 -10.50 -20.68
CA GLU A 151 14.82 -10.31 -20.00
C GLU A 151 14.30 -8.90 -20.20
N ILE A 152 15.18 -7.88 -20.13
CA ILE A 152 14.82 -6.47 -20.38
C ILE A 152 14.30 -6.28 -21.81
N ILE A 153 14.97 -6.87 -22.81
CA ILE A 153 14.54 -6.82 -24.21
C ILE A 153 13.12 -7.42 -24.36
N LYS A 154 12.88 -8.60 -23.79
CA LYS A 154 11.57 -9.25 -23.82
C LYS A 154 10.49 -8.41 -23.14
N ILE A 155 10.83 -7.75 -22.02
CA ILE A 155 9.89 -6.83 -21.33
C ILE A 155 9.59 -5.63 -22.21
N LYS A 156 10.59 -5.00 -22.82
CA LYS A 156 10.40 -3.88 -23.74
C LYS A 156 9.50 -4.29 -24.92
N GLU A 157 9.73 -5.45 -25.52
CA GLU A 157 8.90 -6.00 -26.60
C GLU A 157 7.45 -6.22 -26.15
N LYS A 158 7.26 -6.89 -25.01
CA LYS A 158 5.92 -7.17 -24.45
C LYS A 158 5.05 -5.93 -24.27
N TYR A 159 5.67 -4.82 -23.87
CA TYR A 159 4.97 -3.57 -23.58
C TYR A 159 5.13 -2.50 -24.65
N ASN A 160 5.67 -2.84 -25.84
CA ASN A 160 5.94 -1.93 -26.95
C ASN A 160 6.78 -0.70 -26.54
N ILE A 161 7.80 -0.93 -25.70
CA ILE A 161 8.74 0.11 -25.26
C ILE A 161 9.91 0.15 -26.26
N PRO A 162 10.33 1.35 -26.76
CA PRO A 162 11.47 1.45 -27.69
C PRO A 162 12.73 0.84 -27.11
N LYS A 163 13.43 0.01 -27.92
CA LYS A 163 14.63 -0.72 -27.48
C LYS A 163 15.84 0.19 -27.32
N ASP A 164 15.94 1.18 -28.17
CA ASP A 164 17.06 2.14 -28.31
C ASP A 164 16.96 3.32 -27.36
N LYS A 165 15.82 3.52 -26.68
CA LYS A 165 15.60 4.62 -25.75
C LYS A 165 15.99 4.27 -24.32
N PHE A 166 16.55 5.25 -23.61
CA PHE A 166 16.64 5.18 -22.15
C PHE A 166 15.23 5.31 -21.56
N VAL A 167 14.88 4.39 -20.64
CA VAL A 167 13.55 4.34 -20.05
C VAL A 167 13.56 4.95 -18.65
N VAL A 168 12.73 5.96 -18.44
CA VAL A 168 12.44 6.52 -17.11
C VAL A 168 11.16 5.87 -16.60
N LEU A 169 11.24 5.12 -15.50
CA LEU A 169 10.14 4.36 -14.95
C LEU A 169 9.51 5.08 -13.76
N GLY A 170 8.21 5.36 -13.83
CA GLY A 170 7.36 5.75 -12.70
C GLY A 170 6.47 4.57 -12.27
N VAL A 171 6.36 4.32 -10.95
CA VAL A 171 5.51 3.25 -10.41
C VAL A 171 4.62 3.78 -9.30
N GLY A 172 3.31 3.54 -9.41
CA GLY A 172 2.36 3.92 -8.38
C GLY A 172 0.96 4.20 -8.89
N GLN A 173 0.04 4.37 -7.98
CA GLN A 173 -1.33 4.79 -8.31
C GLN A 173 -1.31 6.15 -9.00
N VAL A 174 -2.21 6.35 -9.97
CA VAL A 174 -2.38 7.64 -10.65
C VAL A 174 -3.19 8.55 -9.73
N GLN A 175 -2.49 9.43 -9.01
CA GLN A 175 -3.04 10.37 -8.01
C GLN A 175 -2.19 11.64 -7.99
N THR A 176 -2.76 12.76 -7.56
CA THR A 176 -2.06 14.06 -7.47
C THR A 176 -0.76 13.95 -6.68
N ARG A 177 -0.79 13.36 -5.48
CA ARG A 177 0.39 13.23 -4.60
C ARG A 177 1.52 12.35 -5.14
N LYS A 178 1.28 11.59 -6.22
CA LYS A 178 2.29 10.71 -6.83
C LYS A 178 3.14 11.39 -7.89
N GLY A 179 2.86 12.67 -8.19
CA GLY A 179 3.67 13.46 -9.10
C GLY A 179 3.53 13.06 -10.58
N VAL A 180 2.40 12.44 -10.97
CA VAL A 180 2.18 12.00 -12.36
C VAL A 180 2.22 13.17 -13.34
N LYS A 181 1.71 14.35 -12.94
CA LYS A 181 1.80 15.56 -13.78
C LYS A 181 3.24 16.03 -13.93
N ASP A 182 4.01 16.03 -12.84
CA ASP A 182 5.43 16.43 -12.87
C ASP A 182 6.24 15.46 -13.71
N PHE A 183 5.95 14.15 -13.60
CA PHE A 183 6.54 13.11 -14.44
C PHE A 183 6.31 13.40 -15.94
N ALA A 184 5.09 13.73 -16.33
CA ALA A 184 4.75 14.08 -17.71
C ALA A 184 5.39 15.41 -18.16
N LYS A 185 5.51 16.40 -17.26
CA LYS A 185 6.20 17.67 -17.54
C LYS A 185 7.68 17.43 -17.79
N VAL A 186 8.35 16.67 -16.95
CA VAL A 186 9.77 16.29 -17.16
C VAL A 186 9.95 15.53 -18.47
N ALA A 187 8.98 14.70 -18.86
CA ALA A 187 9.03 13.99 -20.14
C ALA A 187 9.01 14.96 -21.34
N LEU A 188 8.19 16.01 -21.30
CA LEU A 188 8.16 17.04 -22.36
C LEU A 188 9.50 17.78 -22.50
N GLU A 189 10.21 17.98 -21.39
CA GLU A 189 11.51 18.64 -21.35
C GLU A 189 12.66 17.71 -21.82
N ASN A 190 12.39 16.39 -21.94
CA ASN A 190 13.37 15.36 -22.32
C ASN A 190 12.85 14.45 -23.44
N PRO A 191 12.67 14.96 -24.68
CA PRO A 191 12.03 14.23 -25.78
C PRO A 191 12.82 13.01 -26.27
N ASP A 192 14.11 12.95 -25.99
CA ASP A 192 14.99 11.85 -26.37
C ASP A 192 14.84 10.62 -25.46
N LEU A 193 14.25 10.79 -24.28
CA LEU A 193 14.00 9.71 -23.33
C LEU A 193 12.58 9.15 -23.50
N HIS A 194 12.36 7.92 -23.05
CA HIS A 194 11.04 7.29 -23.02
C HIS A 194 10.57 7.11 -21.58
N PHE A 195 9.40 7.63 -21.28
CA PHE A 195 8.83 7.64 -19.94
C PHE A 195 7.71 6.62 -19.85
N VAL A 196 7.78 5.72 -18.86
CA VAL A 196 6.78 4.66 -18.66
C VAL A 196 6.21 4.77 -17.25
N TRP A 197 4.90 4.83 -17.13
CA TRP A 197 4.22 4.79 -15.84
C TRP A 197 3.46 3.48 -15.67
N CYS A 198 3.80 2.73 -14.61
CA CYS A 198 3.10 1.51 -14.20
C CYS A 198 2.22 1.79 -12.99
N GLY A 199 0.91 1.56 -13.13
CA GLY A 199 -0.12 1.80 -12.13
C GLY A 199 -1.33 2.49 -12.72
N GLY A 200 -2.42 2.56 -11.98
CA GLY A 200 -3.69 3.06 -12.47
C GLY A 200 -4.52 3.79 -11.42
N PHE A 201 -5.78 4.08 -11.75
CA PHE A 201 -6.75 4.74 -10.88
C PHE A 201 -7.40 3.73 -9.93
N SER A 202 -6.69 3.28 -8.88
CA SER A 202 -7.17 2.26 -7.94
C SER A 202 -8.46 2.67 -7.20
N PHE A 203 -8.74 3.96 -7.08
CA PHE A 203 -9.96 4.50 -6.47
C PHE A 203 -10.98 5.01 -7.50
N GLY A 204 -10.76 4.78 -8.80
CA GLY A 204 -11.65 5.26 -9.85
C GLY A 204 -11.85 6.78 -9.80
N LYS A 205 -13.11 7.22 -9.98
CA LYS A 205 -13.46 8.66 -10.05
C LYS A 205 -13.29 9.45 -8.75
N ILE A 206 -13.18 8.77 -7.58
CA ILE A 206 -12.94 9.44 -6.30
C ILE A 206 -11.45 9.70 -6.04
N THR A 207 -10.57 9.32 -6.97
CA THR A 207 -9.15 9.66 -6.91
C THR A 207 -8.98 11.17 -6.93
N ASP A 208 -8.10 11.69 -6.08
CA ASP A 208 -7.76 13.12 -6.12
C ASP A 208 -7.06 13.47 -7.44
N GLY A 209 -7.54 14.55 -8.09
CA GLY A 209 -7.06 14.98 -9.41
C GLY A 209 -7.55 14.13 -10.59
N TYR A 210 -8.57 13.26 -10.40
CA TYR A 210 -9.01 12.30 -11.43
C TYR A 210 -9.23 12.93 -12.80
N GLU A 211 -10.00 14.02 -12.89
CA GLU A 211 -10.37 14.62 -14.18
C GLU A 211 -9.16 15.12 -14.99
N GLU A 212 -8.19 15.75 -14.31
CA GLU A 212 -6.97 16.23 -14.97
C GLU A 212 -6.02 15.08 -15.33
N LEU A 213 -5.84 14.14 -14.39
CA LEU A 213 -4.98 12.98 -14.61
C LEU A 213 -5.55 12.04 -15.66
N LYS A 214 -6.88 11.96 -15.78
CA LYS A 214 -7.54 11.20 -16.85
C LYS A 214 -7.33 11.84 -18.21
N LYS A 215 -7.40 13.16 -18.31
CA LYS A 215 -7.06 13.87 -19.57
C LYS A 215 -5.61 13.61 -20.00
N LEU A 216 -4.68 13.66 -19.05
CA LEU A 216 -3.27 13.33 -19.30
C LEU A 216 -3.08 11.87 -19.70
N TRP A 217 -3.80 10.95 -19.05
CA TRP A 217 -3.80 9.53 -19.37
C TRP A 217 -4.29 9.25 -20.78
N ASP A 218 -5.39 9.91 -21.20
CA ASP A 218 -6.00 9.70 -22.51
C ASP A 218 -5.20 10.36 -23.65
N ASN A 219 -4.48 11.42 -23.35
CA ASN A 219 -3.67 12.19 -24.31
C ASN A 219 -2.28 12.49 -23.73
N PRO A 220 -1.42 11.46 -23.53
CA PRO A 220 -0.10 11.65 -22.98
C PRO A 220 0.85 12.33 -23.98
N PRO A 221 1.94 12.95 -23.51
CA PRO A 221 3.06 13.34 -24.37
C PRO A 221 3.55 12.15 -25.20
N LYS A 222 4.09 12.41 -26.41
CA LYS A 222 4.50 11.35 -27.37
C LYS A 222 5.52 10.37 -26.80
N ASN A 223 6.33 10.78 -25.84
CA ASN A 223 7.35 9.98 -25.18
C ASN A 223 6.90 9.46 -23.80
N VAL A 224 5.61 9.55 -23.46
CA VAL A 224 5.03 9.02 -22.22
C VAL A 224 4.08 7.87 -22.54
N GLN A 225 4.24 6.76 -21.84
CA GLN A 225 3.38 5.59 -21.96
C GLN A 225 2.84 5.19 -20.59
N PHE A 226 1.51 5.06 -20.47
CA PHE A 226 0.83 4.53 -19.30
C PHE A 226 0.48 3.06 -19.53
N LEU A 227 1.04 2.16 -18.72
CA LEU A 227 0.79 0.71 -18.86
C LEU A 227 -0.38 0.20 -18.02
N GLY A 228 -0.91 1.03 -17.14
CA GLY A 228 -1.93 0.57 -16.19
C GLY A 228 -1.35 -0.29 -15.07
N ILE A 229 -2.23 -1.02 -14.39
CA ILE A 229 -1.82 -1.99 -13.36
C ILE A 229 -1.35 -3.24 -14.09
N ILE A 230 -0.08 -3.52 -13.97
CA ILE A 230 0.57 -4.72 -14.52
C ILE A 230 0.87 -5.71 -13.41
N PRO A 231 0.90 -7.02 -13.71
CA PRO A 231 1.19 -8.07 -12.74
C PRO A 231 2.64 -8.04 -12.25
#